data_d11d550d693f39ed56be73f125ae9287
#
_entry.id   d11d550d693f39ed56be73f125ae9287
#
_cell.length_a   1.000
_cell.length_b   1.000
_cell.length_c   1.000
_cell.angle_alpha   90.00
_cell.angle_beta   90.00
_cell.angle_gamma   90.00
#
_symmetry.space_group_name_H-M   'P 1'
#
loop_
_entity.id
_entity.type
_entity.pdbx_description
1 polymer ?
#
loop_
_entity_poly.entity_id
_entity_poly.type
_entity_poly.pdbx_seq_one_letter_code
_entity_poly.pdbx_strand_id
1 'polypeptide(L)'
;MIGNRKVKDVNTVEDPSNLSPATWRLIDTGVSDGATNMAIDEVIMQSVTEERSPPTLRFYAWDPPCVSVGYSQSVRKEVDLERCRERGYTWVRRPTGGRAILHIDELTYSVVAPQGEARVAGDIITSYRRLSLGLVEGLRTLHGGVVQADHMEADGGLEKSAACFDVPSHYEVTAYGRKLVGSAQVRRKGGVLQHGALPLEGDVSRLVDVLVLPEPDRAALRGKLLERAIALDEVVGRVVPFDEVAEALTQGFGSALNLEFTLGELSPFERDAVEGLMSRYTGDEWTHVK
;
A
#
# COMPACT_ATOMS: atom_id res chain seq x y z
N MET A 1 -44.63 -4.22 -30.16
CA MET A 1 -44.40 -4.26 -28.70
C MET A 1 -42.92 -4.56 -28.49
N ILE A 2 -42.12 -3.52 -28.26
CA ILE A 2 -40.66 -3.63 -28.04
C ILE A 2 -40.46 -3.59 -26.53
N GLY A 3 -40.02 -4.73 -25.96
CA GLY A 3 -39.84 -4.88 -24.54
C GLY A 3 -38.68 -4.03 -24.03
N ASN A 4 -38.97 -3.14 -23.09
CA ASN A 4 -38.01 -2.38 -22.30
C ASN A 4 -37.20 -3.37 -21.44
N ARG A 5 -36.00 -3.73 -21.88
CA ARG A 5 -34.99 -4.29 -20.98
C ARG A 5 -34.53 -3.18 -20.05
N LYS A 6 -34.96 -3.23 -18.80
CA LYS A 6 -34.35 -2.45 -17.72
C LYS A 6 -32.84 -2.77 -17.69
N VAL A 7 -32.03 -1.79 -18.03
CA VAL A 7 -30.60 -1.77 -17.69
C VAL A 7 -30.57 -1.85 -16.17
N LYS A 8 -30.07 -2.95 -15.63
CA LYS A 8 -29.75 -3.01 -14.21
C LYS A 8 -28.63 -1.99 -13.98
N ASP A 9 -28.91 -0.97 -13.19
CA ASP A 9 -27.88 -0.07 -12.63
C ASP A 9 -26.91 -0.93 -11.80
N VAL A 10 -25.81 -1.26 -12.44
CA VAL A 10 -24.64 -1.89 -11.79
C VAL A 10 -23.75 -0.73 -11.38
N ASN A 11 -23.94 -0.16 -10.20
CA ASN A 11 -22.92 0.57 -9.42
C ASN A 11 -23.52 1.45 -8.30
N THR A 12 -24.39 0.93 -7.48
CA THR A 12 -24.47 1.44 -6.09
C THR A 12 -23.54 0.60 -5.26
N VAL A 13 -22.28 1.02 -5.15
CA VAL A 13 -21.42 0.54 -4.07
C VAL A 13 -22.11 0.99 -2.78
N GLU A 14 -22.63 0.05 -1.99
CA GLU A 14 -23.20 0.37 -0.69
C GLU A 14 -22.17 1.20 0.09
N ASP A 15 -22.64 2.28 0.69
CA ASP A 15 -21.83 3.10 1.58
C ASP A 15 -21.29 2.19 2.69
N PRO A 16 -19.97 2.00 2.79
CA PRO A 16 -19.40 1.05 3.74
C PRO A 16 -19.66 1.42 5.20
N SER A 17 -20.04 2.65 5.50
CA SER A 17 -20.50 3.07 6.83
C SER A 17 -21.83 2.40 7.24
N ASN A 18 -22.62 1.91 6.27
CA ASN A 18 -23.85 1.15 6.51
C ASN A 18 -23.63 -0.34 6.74
N LEU A 19 -22.39 -0.83 6.64
CA LEU A 19 -22.08 -2.22 6.98
C LEU A 19 -22.30 -2.47 8.48
N SER A 20 -22.69 -3.69 8.84
CA SER A 20 -22.77 -4.07 10.25
C SER A 20 -21.43 -3.87 10.95
N PRO A 21 -21.40 -3.41 12.22
CA PRO A 21 -20.15 -3.28 12.98
C PRO A 21 -19.33 -4.58 12.94
N ALA A 22 -18.02 -4.46 12.85
CA ALA A 22 -17.13 -5.61 12.96
C ALA A 22 -15.89 -5.23 13.78
N THR A 23 -15.35 -6.21 14.49
CA THR A 23 -14.13 -6.04 15.29
C THR A 23 -12.95 -6.61 14.52
N TRP A 24 -11.93 -5.78 14.27
CA TRP A 24 -10.68 -6.16 13.65
C TRP A 24 -9.52 -6.05 14.65
N ARG A 25 -8.47 -6.80 14.40
CA ARG A 25 -7.21 -6.65 15.13
C ARG A 25 -6.43 -5.46 14.58
N LEU A 26 -5.89 -4.61 15.48
CA LEU A 26 -4.94 -3.57 15.16
C LEU A 26 -3.56 -3.97 15.68
N ILE A 27 -2.55 -3.97 14.81
CA ILE A 27 -1.17 -4.29 15.18
C ILE A 27 -0.27 -3.15 14.70
N ASP A 28 0.60 -2.68 15.58
CA ASP A 28 1.82 -1.95 15.21
C ASP A 28 3.01 -2.90 15.41
N THR A 29 3.72 -3.19 14.33
CA THR A 29 4.93 -4.05 14.39
C THR A 29 6.22 -3.24 14.40
N GLY A 30 6.12 -1.93 14.47
CA GLY A 30 7.28 -1.03 14.51
C GLY A 30 8.11 -1.09 13.23
N VAL A 31 9.41 -0.95 13.41
CA VAL A 31 10.39 -0.90 12.33
C VAL A 31 11.00 -2.26 12.09
N SER A 32 11.08 -2.70 10.83
CA SER A 32 11.73 -3.96 10.42
C SER A 32 12.33 -3.86 9.02
N ASP A 33 13.19 -4.81 8.66
CA ASP A 33 13.72 -4.93 7.31
C ASP A 33 12.65 -5.39 6.29
N GLY A 34 12.97 -5.27 5.00
CA GLY A 34 12.03 -5.58 3.93
C GLY A 34 11.57 -7.03 3.90
N ALA A 35 12.45 -7.99 4.18
CA ALA A 35 12.12 -9.41 4.18
C ALA A 35 11.15 -9.74 5.32
N THR A 36 11.43 -9.23 6.51
CA THR A 36 10.60 -9.38 7.70
C THR A 36 9.21 -8.76 7.49
N ASN A 37 9.14 -7.53 6.98
CA ASN A 37 7.86 -6.86 6.73
C ASN A 37 6.98 -7.64 5.74
N MET A 38 7.56 -8.18 4.66
CA MET A 38 6.82 -8.97 3.68
C MET A 38 6.42 -10.34 4.22
N ALA A 39 7.27 -10.98 5.03
CA ALA A 39 6.94 -12.23 5.69
C ALA A 39 5.77 -12.07 6.67
N ILE A 40 5.76 -11.00 7.47
CA ILE A 40 4.67 -10.69 8.40
C ILE A 40 3.34 -10.52 7.65
N ASP A 41 3.29 -9.71 6.58
CA ASP A 41 2.08 -9.50 5.79
C ASP A 41 1.54 -10.83 5.21
N GLU A 42 2.44 -11.70 4.70
CA GLU A 42 2.04 -12.99 4.15
C GLU A 42 1.53 -13.95 5.23
N VAL A 43 2.18 -13.98 6.40
CA VAL A 43 1.77 -14.83 7.53
C VAL A 43 0.43 -14.39 8.11
N ILE A 44 0.21 -13.08 8.29
CA ILE A 44 -1.09 -12.57 8.72
C ILE A 44 -2.18 -13.00 7.72
N MET A 45 -1.90 -12.92 6.40
CA MET A 45 -2.86 -13.35 5.39
C MET A 45 -3.16 -14.85 5.50
N GLN A 46 -2.16 -15.69 5.74
CA GLN A 46 -2.36 -17.12 5.97
C GLN A 46 -3.20 -17.35 7.24
N SER A 47 -2.84 -16.71 8.36
CA SER A 47 -3.50 -16.85 9.65
C SER A 47 -4.99 -16.47 9.59
N VAL A 48 -5.30 -15.36 8.89
CA VAL A 48 -6.67 -14.89 8.70
C VAL A 48 -7.48 -15.83 7.79
N THR A 49 -6.87 -16.38 6.74
CA THR A 49 -7.57 -17.32 5.85
C THR A 49 -7.79 -18.70 6.46
N GLU A 50 -6.94 -19.10 7.41
CA GLU A 50 -7.10 -20.31 8.21
C GLU A 50 -7.97 -20.11 9.46
N GLU A 51 -8.61 -18.92 9.59
CA GLU A 51 -9.46 -18.56 10.72
C GLU A 51 -8.76 -18.62 12.09
N ARG A 52 -7.41 -18.46 12.10
CA ARG A 52 -6.56 -18.45 13.30
C ARG A 52 -6.44 -17.06 13.92
N SER A 53 -6.69 -16.02 13.11
CA SER A 53 -6.65 -14.62 13.53
C SER A 53 -7.79 -13.85 12.89
N PRO A 54 -8.31 -12.80 13.54
CA PRO A 54 -9.32 -11.94 12.96
C PRO A 54 -8.73 -11.10 11.81
N PRO A 55 -9.58 -10.48 10.96
CA PRO A 55 -9.13 -9.47 10.01
C PRO A 55 -8.28 -8.43 10.71
N THR A 56 -7.22 -7.95 10.04
CA THR A 56 -6.17 -7.17 10.67
C THR A 56 -5.85 -5.91 9.89
N LEU A 57 -5.77 -4.77 10.59
CA LEU A 57 -5.08 -3.56 10.18
C LEU A 57 -3.71 -3.53 10.86
N ARG A 58 -2.65 -3.37 10.09
CA ARG A 58 -1.28 -3.31 10.60
C ARG A 58 -0.60 -2.03 10.14
N PHE A 59 0.17 -1.40 11.04
CA PHE A 59 1.10 -0.32 10.72
C PHE A 59 2.55 -0.76 10.93
N TYR A 60 3.47 -0.23 10.13
CA TYR A 60 4.90 -0.53 10.22
C TYR A 60 5.77 0.46 9.44
N ALA A 61 7.06 0.43 9.71
CA ALA A 61 8.08 1.19 9.00
C ALA A 61 9.26 0.29 8.58
N TRP A 62 10.25 0.87 7.91
CA TRP A 62 11.34 0.13 7.26
C TRP A 62 12.70 0.66 7.69
N ASP A 63 13.56 -0.24 8.17
CA ASP A 63 14.97 0.01 8.40
C ASP A 63 15.77 -1.28 8.18
N PRO A 64 16.82 -1.26 7.34
CA PRO A 64 17.25 -0.13 6.50
C PRO A 64 16.23 0.23 5.41
N PRO A 65 16.36 1.41 4.78
CA PRO A 65 15.53 1.79 3.64
C PRO A 65 15.52 0.70 2.56
N CYS A 66 14.34 0.44 1.98
CA CYS A 66 14.17 -0.74 1.14
C CYS A 66 13.42 -0.42 -0.17
N VAL A 67 13.95 -0.88 -1.29
CA VAL A 67 13.22 -0.86 -2.57
C VAL A 67 12.35 -2.12 -2.66
N SER A 68 11.02 -1.98 -2.61
CA SER A 68 10.15 -3.10 -2.95
C SER A 68 9.79 -3.09 -4.42
N VAL A 69 9.96 -4.24 -5.08
CA VAL A 69 9.49 -4.45 -6.45
C VAL A 69 8.19 -5.23 -6.45
N GLY A 70 7.30 -4.91 -7.40
CA GLY A 70 6.05 -5.65 -7.56
C GLY A 70 6.28 -7.08 -8.06
N TYR A 71 5.31 -7.95 -7.80
CA TYR A 71 5.36 -9.39 -8.13
C TYR A 71 5.83 -9.70 -9.56
N SER A 72 5.44 -8.89 -10.55
CA SER A 72 5.75 -9.11 -11.98
C SER A 72 6.97 -8.35 -12.50
N GLN A 73 7.60 -7.49 -11.68
CA GLN A 73 8.77 -6.71 -12.12
C GLN A 73 10.05 -7.55 -12.12
N SER A 74 10.97 -7.23 -13.03
CA SER A 74 12.33 -7.79 -13.00
C SER A 74 13.25 -6.87 -12.21
N VAL A 75 13.69 -7.29 -11.02
CA VAL A 75 14.59 -6.51 -10.17
C VAL A 75 15.80 -6.01 -10.95
N ARG A 76 16.52 -6.92 -11.62
CA ARG A 76 17.78 -6.60 -12.31
C ARG A 76 17.63 -5.70 -13.54
N LYS A 77 16.43 -5.63 -14.12
CA LYS A 77 16.17 -4.76 -15.26
C LYS A 77 15.72 -3.35 -14.86
N GLU A 78 15.16 -3.23 -13.66
CA GLU A 78 14.52 -2.00 -13.24
C GLU A 78 15.27 -1.30 -12.10
N VAL A 79 15.99 -2.06 -11.24
CA VAL A 79 16.69 -1.55 -10.06
C VAL A 79 18.19 -1.79 -10.17
N ASP A 80 18.97 -0.74 -10.03
CA ASP A 80 20.43 -0.78 -9.96
C ASP A 80 20.85 -1.16 -8.54
N LEU A 81 21.15 -2.44 -8.37
CA LEU A 81 21.48 -3.01 -7.05
C LEU A 81 22.81 -2.48 -6.47
N GLU A 82 23.74 -2.05 -7.35
CA GLU A 82 24.98 -1.45 -6.88
C GLU A 82 24.73 -0.08 -6.26
N ARG A 83 23.94 0.76 -6.95
CA ARG A 83 23.50 2.05 -6.40
C ARG A 83 22.66 1.91 -5.14
N CYS A 84 21.86 0.83 -5.01
CA CYS A 84 21.18 0.55 -3.75
C CYS A 84 22.19 0.33 -2.62
N ARG A 85 23.19 -0.54 -2.83
CA ARG A 85 24.23 -0.82 -1.81
C ARG A 85 25.03 0.44 -1.42
N GLU A 86 25.42 1.25 -2.41
CA GLU A 86 26.14 2.51 -2.17
C GLU A 86 25.35 3.48 -1.27
N ARG A 87 24.01 3.42 -1.31
CA ARG A 87 23.11 4.24 -0.49
C ARG A 87 22.64 3.57 0.79
N GLY A 88 23.08 2.36 1.06
CA GLY A 88 22.61 1.58 2.20
C GLY A 88 21.16 1.09 2.06
N TYR A 89 20.62 1.02 0.82
CA TYR A 89 19.29 0.52 0.56
C TYR A 89 19.31 -1.01 0.35
N THR A 90 18.32 -1.67 0.91
CA THR A 90 18.01 -3.07 0.62
C THR A 90 16.94 -3.18 -0.47
N TRP A 91 16.60 -4.40 -0.87
CA TRP A 91 15.50 -4.64 -1.81
C TRP A 91 14.77 -5.93 -1.49
N VAL A 92 13.48 -5.95 -1.80
CA VAL A 92 12.62 -7.13 -1.62
C VAL A 92 11.57 -7.20 -2.72
N ARG A 93 11.12 -8.41 -3.08
CA ARG A 93 9.94 -8.59 -3.91
C ARG A 93 8.71 -8.75 -3.02
N ARG A 94 7.73 -7.87 -3.20
CA ARG A 94 6.46 -7.98 -2.48
C ARG A 94 5.47 -8.94 -3.18
N PRO A 95 4.52 -9.53 -2.44
CA PRO A 95 3.52 -10.44 -3.01
C PRO A 95 2.47 -9.75 -3.88
N THR A 96 2.32 -8.44 -3.75
CA THR A 96 1.39 -7.62 -4.53
C THR A 96 2.00 -7.16 -5.86
N GLY A 97 1.15 -6.74 -6.78
CA GLY A 97 1.57 -6.13 -8.05
C GLY A 97 2.06 -4.68 -7.89
N GLY A 98 2.03 -3.95 -8.99
CA GLY A 98 2.45 -2.54 -9.06
C GLY A 98 3.92 -2.38 -9.43
N ARG A 99 4.41 -1.12 -9.36
CA ARG A 99 5.78 -0.71 -9.70
C ARG A 99 6.64 -0.55 -8.46
N ALA A 100 7.95 -0.38 -8.65
CA ALA A 100 8.90 -0.22 -7.55
C ALA A 100 8.57 1.00 -6.68
N ILE A 101 8.80 0.84 -5.36
CA ILE A 101 8.70 1.90 -4.35
C ILE A 101 9.97 1.86 -3.51
N LEU A 102 10.50 3.02 -3.14
CA LEU A 102 11.49 3.15 -2.07
C LEU A 102 10.77 3.46 -0.78
N HIS A 103 10.86 2.56 0.18
CA HIS A 103 10.34 2.70 1.53
C HIS A 103 11.38 3.37 2.43
N ILE A 104 11.13 4.62 2.77
CA ILE A 104 11.98 5.50 3.59
C ILE A 104 11.14 6.67 4.09
N ASP A 105 11.31 7.06 5.34
CA ASP A 105 10.59 8.19 5.96
C ASP A 105 9.07 8.12 5.74
N GLU A 106 8.49 6.94 5.96
CA GLU A 106 7.08 6.67 5.67
C GLU A 106 6.37 5.89 6.77
N LEU A 107 5.04 5.92 6.74
CA LEU A 107 4.20 4.92 7.36
C LEU A 107 3.70 3.97 6.28
N THR A 108 3.90 2.67 6.47
CA THR A 108 3.23 1.64 5.67
C THR A 108 2.06 1.07 6.46
N TYR A 109 0.91 0.93 5.78
CA TYR A 109 -0.23 0.19 6.32
C TYR A 109 -0.44 -1.12 5.57
N SER A 110 -1.01 -2.13 6.22
CA SER A 110 -1.60 -3.28 5.55
C SER A 110 -2.97 -3.65 6.13
N VAL A 111 -3.90 -3.97 5.24
CA VAL A 111 -5.22 -4.54 5.54
C VAL A 111 -5.22 -5.96 5.06
N VAL A 112 -5.51 -6.90 5.98
CA VAL A 112 -5.57 -8.33 5.68
C VAL A 112 -6.90 -8.89 6.17
N ALA A 113 -7.67 -9.51 5.26
CA ALA A 113 -8.98 -10.06 5.58
C ALA A 113 -9.33 -11.26 4.68
N PRO A 114 -10.26 -12.15 5.09
CA PRO A 114 -10.82 -13.16 4.19
C PRO A 114 -11.60 -12.48 3.05
N GLN A 115 -11.61 -13.07 1.86
CA GLN A 115 -12.30 -12.47 0.69
C GLN A 115 -13.82 -12.27 0.89
N GLY A 116 -14.42 -13.03 1.81
CA GLY A 116 -15.83 -12.92 2.18
C GLY A 116 -16.13 -11.80 3.19
N GLU A 117 -15.11 -11.14 3.76
CA GLU A 117 -15.30 -10.02 4.68
C GLU A 117 -15.85 -8.80 3.91
N ALA A 118 -16.93 -8.20 4.44
CA ALA A 118 -17.71 -7.20 3.72
C ALA A 118 -16.91 -5.98 3.24
N ARG A 119 -15.89 -5.54 4.02
CA ARG A 119 -15.04 -4.37 3.69
C ARG A 119 -14.11 -4.64 2.51
N VAL A 120 -13.77 -5.90 2.26
CA VAL A 120 -12.90 -6.31 1.16
C VAL A 120 -13.62 -7.15 0.09
N ALA A 121 -14.91 -7.44 0.27
CA ALA A 121 -15.71 -8.20 -0.69
C ALA A 121 -15.85 -7.48 -2.04
N GLY A 122 -16.13 -8.24 -3.10
CA GLY A 122 -16.22 -7.74 -4.47
C GLY A 122 -14.91 -7.92 -5.24
N ASP A 123 -14.74 -7.17 -6.32
CA ASP A 123 -13.50 -7.15 -7.11
C ASP A 123 -12.41 -6.27 -6.46
N ILE A 124 -11.24 -6.22 -7.11
CA ILE A 124 -10.09 -5.42 -6.63
C ILE A 124 -10.45 -3.93 -6.58
N ILE A 125 -11.11 -3.41 -7.60
CA ILE A 125 -11.45 -1.98 -7.71
C ILE A 125 -12.43 -1.59 -6.61
N THR A 126 -13.49 -2.37 -6.43
CA THR A 126 -14.53 -2.12 -5.42
C THR A 126 -13.96 -2.12 -4.00
N SER A 127 -13.14 -3.12 -3.65
CA SER A 127 -12.52 -3.19 -2.33
C SER A 127 -11.45 -2.11 -2.13
N TYR A 128 -10.65 -1.83 -3.16
CA TYR A 128 -9.65 -0.76 -3.12
C TYR A 128 -10.31 0.59 -2.84
N ARG A 129 -11.39 0.92 -3.58
CA ARG A 129 -12.18 2.14 -3.36
C ARG A 129 -12.68 2.24 -1.93
N ARG A 130 -13.22 1.15 -1.39
CA ARG A 130 -13.78 1.10 -0.04
C ARG A 130 -12.72 1.31 1.03
N LEU A 131 -11.57 0.64 0.92
CA LEU A 131 -10.46 0.80 1.85
C LEU A 131 -9.82 2.19 1.77
N SER A 132 -9.79 2.81 0.58
CA SER A 132 -9.28 4.17 0.42
C SER A 132 -10.12 5.22 1.18
N LEU A 133 -11.41 4.97 1.44
CA LEU A 133 -12.22 5.86 2.28
C LEU A 133 -11.67 5.95 3.71
N GLY A 134 -11.22 4.83 4.29
CA GLY A 134 -10.60 4.83 5.62
C GLY A 134 -9.32 5.68 5.66
N LEU A 135 -8.49 5.60 4.62
CA LEU A 135 -7.29 6.43 4.50
C LEU A 135 -7.66 7.92 4.38
N VAL A 136 -8.62 8.25 3.54
CA VAL A 136 -9.05 9.64 3.32
C VAL A 136 -9.65 10.24 4.59
N GLU A 137 -10.55 9.52 5.27
CA GLU A 137 -11.18 10.01 6.50
C GLU A 137 -10.13 10.23 7.60
N GLY A 138 -9.16 9.31 7.77
CA GLY A 138 -8.09 9.49 8.73
C GLY A 138 -7.19 10.68 8.40
N LEU A 139 -6.70 10.77 7.17
CA LEU A 139 -5.82 11.86 6.76
C LEU A 139 -6.50 13.23 6.74
N ARG A 140 -7.82 13.28 6.56
CA ARG A 140 -8.60 14.52 6.67
C ARG A 140 -8.61 15.11 8.08
N THR A 141 -8.43 14.30 9.10
CA THR A 141 -8.29 14.82 10.47
C THR A 141 -6.99 15.62 10.64
N LEU A 142 -5.96 15.29 9.86
CA LEU A 142 -4.69 16.02 9.85
C LEU A 142 -4.72 17.22 8.89
N HIS A 143 -5.41 17.08 7.74
CA HIS A 143 -5.55 18.15 6.77
C HIS A 143 -6.76 17.94 5.84
N GLY A 144 -7.69 18.89 5.80
CA GLY A 144 -8.95 18.80 5.05
C GLY A 144 -8.82 18.73 3.53
N GLY A 145 -7.64 18.97 2.96
CA GLY A 145 -7.38 18.93 1.51
C GLY A 145 -7.13 17.53 0.94
N VAL A 146 -7.16 16.48 1.76
CA VAL A 146 -7.01 15.10 1.30
C VAL A 146 -8.32 14.60 0.69
N VAL A 147 -8.25 14.02 -0.50
CA VAL A 147 -9.40 13.52 -1.25
C VAL A 147 -9.12 12.16 -1.89
N GLN A 148 -10.19 11.40 -2.12
CA GLN A 148 -10.15 10.24 -3.01
C GLN A 148 -10.41 10.73 -4.44
N ALA A 149 -9.44 10.58 -5.34
CA ALA A 149 -9.61 10.93 -6.74
C ALA A 149 -10.09 9.70 -7.53
N ASP A 150 -11.18 9.84 -8.29
CA ASP A 150 -11.73 8.73 -9.10
C ASP A 150 -10.78 8.33 -10.23
N HIS A 151 -10.07 9.29 -10.83
CA HIS A 151 -9.04 9.10 -11.85
C HIS A 151 -7.98 10.20 -11.74
N MET A 152 -6.72 9.83 -11.77
CA MET A 152 -5.67 10.74 -12.21
C MET A 152 -5.51 10.56 -13.71
N GLU A 153 -5.54 11.66 -14.47
CA GLU A 153 -5.33 11.60 -15.92
C GLU A 153 -3.95 10.98 -16.24
N ALA A 154 -3.96 9.92 -17.05
CA ALA A 154 -2.75 9.38 -17.61
C ALA A 154 -2.30 10.27 -18.76
N ASP A 155 -1.24 11.05 -18.58
CA ASP A 155 -0.54 11.62 -19.72
C ASP A 155 0.00 10.47 -20.58
N GLY A 156 -0.38 10.45 -21.87
CA GLY A 156 -0.18 9.36 -22.80
C GLY A 156 1.27 9.03 -23.20
N GLY A 157 2.21 9.08 -22.27
CA GLY A 157 3.60 8.91 -22.62
C GLY A 157 4.48 8.29 -21.55
N LEU A 158 4.25 7.10 -21.08
CA LEU A 158 5.22 6.19 -20.48
C LEU A 158 4.49 5.01 -19.80
N GLU A 159 3.81 4.17 -20.57
CA GLU A 159 3.23 2.89 -20.10
C GLU A 159 4.29 1.94 -19.46
N LYS A 160 5.56 2.34 -19.45
CA LYS A 160 6.71 1.52 -19.01
C LYS A 160 7.51 2.09 -17.85
N SER A 161 6.97 3.04 -17.07
CA SER A 161 7.70 3.55 -15.90
C SER A 161 7.94 2.46 -14.86
N ALA A 162 9.16 2.40 -14.32
CA ALA A 162 9.53 1.49 -13.23
C ALA A 162 8.98 1.94 -11.88
N ALA A 163 8.58 3.21 -11.72
CA ALA A 163 8.16 3.82 -10.45
C ALA A 163 6.64 3.77 -10.24
N CYS A 164 6.20 3.40 -9.02
CA CYS A 164 4.79 3.23 -8.66
C CYS A 164 4.00 4.54 -8.68
N PHE A 165 4.58 5.63 -8.21
CA PHE A 165 3.90 6.93 -8.14
C PHE A 165 3.69 7.60 -9.51
N ASP A 166 4.29 7.07 -10.57
CA ASP A 166 4.12 7.56 -11.94
C ASP A 166 2.94 6.93 -12.68
N VAL A 167 2.44 5.79 -12.23
CA VAL A 167 1.33 5.07 -12.89
C VAL A 167 0.03 5.42 -12.18
N PRO A 168 -0.95 6.05 -12.88
CA PRO A 168 -2.28 6.31 -12.33
C PRO A 168 -2.97 5.00 -11.99
N SER A 169 -3.64 4.95 -10.85
CA SER A 169 -4.60 3.89 -10.52
C SER A 169 -5.97 4.49 -10.25
N HIS A 170 -6.99 3.64 -10.15
CA HIS A 170 -8.33 4.09 -9.77
C HIS A 170 -8.39 4.37 -8.26
N TYR A 171 -9.13 5.42 -7.86
CA TYR A 171 -9.40 5.76 -6.45
C TYR A 171 -8.13 6.06 -5.62
N GLU A 172 -7.26 6.88 -6.18
CA GLU A 172 -6.04 7.34 -5.51
C GLU A 172 -6.36 8.26 -4.32
N VAL A 173 -5.58 8.13 -3.25
CA VAL A 173 -5.58 9.10 -2.14
C VAL A 173 -4.62 10.23 -2.50
N THR A 174 -5.17 11.44 -2.67
CA THR A 174 -4.43 12.60 -3.20
C THR A 174 -4.60 13.82 -2.30
N ALA A 175 -3.63 14.73 -2.39
CA ALA A 175 -3.73 16.08 -1.86
C ALA A 175 -3.19 17.07 -2.91
N TYR A 176 -3.91 18.17 -3.12
CA TYR A 176 -3.57 19.18 -4.15
C TYR A 176 -3.35 18.59 -5.55
N GLY A 177 -4.13 17.55 -5.91
CA GLY A 177 -4.01 16.87 -7.20
C GLY A 177 -2.79 15.96 -7.34
N ARG A 178 -1.96 15.80 -6.30
CA ARG A 178 -0.79 14.92 -6.25
C ARG A 178 -1.08 13.68 -5.41
N LYS A 179 -0.53 12.54 -5.80
CA LYS A 179 -0.67 11.26 -5.09
C LYS A 179 0.05 11.31 -3.75
N LEU A 180 -0.71 11.04 -2.68
CA LEU A 180 -0.20 11.02 -1.30
C LEU A 180 0.04 9.59 -0.81
N VAL A 181 -0.81 8.63 -1.18
CA VAL A 181 -0.68 7.22 -0.77
C VAL A 181 -0.60 6.32 -1.99
N GLY A 182 0.41 5.47 -2.03
CA GLY A 182 0.56 4.42 -3.04
C GLY A 182 0.18 3.07 -2.47
N SER A 183 -0.89 2.42 -2.99
CA SER A 183 -1.35 1.12 -2.50
C SER A 183 -1.37 0.06 -3.59
N ALA A 184 -1.23 -1.21 -3.18
CA ALA A 184 -1.34 -2.37 -4.04
C ALA A 184 -2.07 -3.50 -3.32
N GLN A 185 -2.85 -4.29 -4.08
CA GLN A 185 -3.64 -5.38 -3.53
C GLN A 185 -3.32 -6.70 -4.22
N VAL A 186 -3.36 -7.79 -3.46
CA VAL A 186 -3.36 -9.15 -3.97
C VAL A 186 -4.49 -9.95 -3.34
N ARG A 187 -5.06 -10.84 -4.15
CA ARG A 187 -6.08 -11.80 -3.73
C ARG A 187 -5.60 -13.20 -4.06
N ARG A 188 -5.42 -14.02 -3.06
CA ARG A 188 -5.00 -15.42 -3.27
C ARG A 188 -5.43 -16.30 -2.10
N LYS A 189 -5.65 -17.58 -2.38
CA LYS A 189 -5.99 -18.61 -1.37
C LYS A 189 -7.12 -18.20 -0.42
N GLY A 190 -8.11 -17.43 -0.88
CA GLY A 190 -9.23 -16.97 -0.05
C GLY A 190 -8.93 -15.72 0.80
N GLY A 191 -7.73 -15.17 0.74
CA GLY A 191 -7.33 -13.94 1.45
C GLY A 191 -7.21 -12.72 0.53
N VAL A 192 -7.34 -11.55 1.13
CA VAL A 192 -7.03 -10.25 0.56
C VAL A 192 -5.93 -9.62 1.40
N LEU A 193 -4.88 -9.15 0.75
CA LEU A 193 -3.87 -8.28 1.32
C LEU A 193 -3.82 -7.01 0.48
N GLN A 194 -4.09 -5.86 1.10
CA GLN A 194 -3.79 -4.55 0.54
C GLN A 194 -2.81 -3.84 1.46
N HIS A 195 -1.69 -3.40 0.93
CA HIS A 195 -0.76 -2.56 1.66
C HIS A 195 -0.43 -1.30 0.86
N GLY A 196 0.01 -0.26 1.56
CA GLY A 196 0.35 1.01 0.92
C GLY A 196 1.31 1.84 1.75
N ALA A 197 2.08 2.65 1.04
CA ALA A 197 3.07 3.57 1.57
C ALA A 197 2.51 5.00 1.58
N LEU A 198 2.63 5.66 2.71
CA LEU A 198 2.37 7.07 2.93
C LEU A 198 3.69 7.75 3.30
N PRO A 199 4.35 8.47 2.37
CA PRO A 199 5.53 9.26 2.67
C PRO A 199 5.18 10.32 3.75
N LEU A 200 5.88 10.30 4.88
CA LEU A 200 5.65 11.26 5.95
C LEU A 200 6.41 12.55 5.72
N GLU A 201 7.61 12.44 5.15
CA GLU A 201 8.48 13.59 4.86
C GLU A 201 9.49 13.30 3.73
N GLY A 202 10.09 14.36 3.21
CA GLY A 202 11.25 14.29 2.33
C GLY A 202 10.94 14.12 0.85
N ASP A 203 11.97 13.89 0.06
CA ASP A 203 11.90 13.84 -1.41
C ASP A 203 11.30 12.52 -1.91
N VAL A 204 10.06 12.55 -2.40
CA VAL A 204 9.34 11.40 -2.97
C VAL A 204 9.98 10.84 -4.25
N SER A 205 10.91 11.55 -4.86
CA SER A 205 11.60 11.14 -6.09
C SER A 205 12.89 10.35 -5.87
N ARG A 206 13.32 10.12 -4.63
CA ARG A 206 14.58 9.41 -4.28
C ARG A 206 14.73 8.03 -4.92
N LEU A 207 13.62 7.33 -5.19
CA LEU A 207 13.65 6.06 -5.92
C LEU A 207 14.39 6.15 -7.25
N VAL A 208 14.29 7.30 -7.94
CA VAL A 208 14.89 7.50 -9.26
C VAL A 208 16.40 7.29 -9.25
N ASP A 209 17.06 7.56 -8.13
CA ASP A 209 18.52 7.40 -7.98
C ASP A 209 19.01 5.97 -8.17
N VAL A 210 18.15 5.00 -7.91
CA VAL A 210 18.47 3.57 -7.93
C VAL A 210 17.72 2.81 -9.04
N LEU A 211 17.07 3.51 -9.98
CA LEU A 211 16.49 2.87 -11.16
C LEU A 211 17.52 2.71 -12.28
N VAL A 212 17.39 1.64 -13.06
CA VAL A 212 18.18 1.39 -14.28
C VAL A 212 17.62 2.28 -15.39
N LEU A 213 18.10 3.51 -15.47
CA LEU A 213 17.67 4.51 -16.45
C LEU A 213 18.88 5.30 -16.98
N PRO A 214 18.88 5.67 -18.29
CA PRO A 214 19.79 6.69 -18.81
C PRO A 214 19.62 8.04 -18.08
N GLU A 215 20.68 8.83 -17.99
CA GLU A 215 20.64 10.08 -17.21
C GLU A 215 19.57 11.09 -17.67
N PRO A 216 19.31 11.30 -18.98
CA PRO A 216 18.22 12.17 -19.41
C PRO A 216 16.84 11.71 -18.93
N ASP A 217 16.58 10.38 -18.98
CA ASP A 217 15.31 9.80 -18.57
C ASP A 217 15.15 9.85 -17.04
N ARG A 218 16.25 9.73 -16.29
CA ARG A 218 16.32 9.88 -14.84
C ARG A 218 15.88 11.27 -14.41
N ALA A 219 16.44 12.34 -15.02
CA ALA A 219 16.08 13.71 -14.72
C ALA A 219 14.61 14.01 -15.07
N ALA A 220 14.12 13.51 -16.22
CA ALA A 220 12.74 13.66 -16.63
C ALA A 220 11.76 12.95 -15.67
N LEU A 221 12.07 11.70 -15.25
CA LEU A 221 11.24 10.97 -14.30
C LEU A 221 11.21 11.64 -12.93
N ARG A 222 12.34 12.18 -12.46
CA ARG A 222 12.40 12.94 -11.21
C ARG A 222 11.43 14.12 -11.23
N GLY A 223 11.50 14.97 -12.28
CA GLY A 223 10.58 16.10 -12.43
C GLY A 223 9.12 15.64 -12.39
N LYS A 224 8.80 14.59 -13.15
CA LYS A 224 7.45 14.03 -13.21
C LYS A 224 6.94 13.49 -11.86
N LEU A 225 7.80 12.83 -11.07
CA LEU A 225 7.43 12.34 -9.74
C LEU A 225 7.16 13.50 -8.78
N LEU A 226 7.96 14.56 -8.79
CA LEU A 226 7.74 15.75 -7.96
C LEU A 226 6.45 16.50 -8.32
N GLU A 227 6.02 16.44 -9.59
CA GLU A 227 4.75 17.01 -10.03
C GLU A 227 3.54 16.16 -9.62
N ARG A 228 3.70 14.83 -9.51
CA ARG A 228 2.61 13.88 -9.34
C ARG A 228 2.45 13.30 -7.95
N ALA A 229 3.50 13.34 -7.14
CA ALA A 229 3.49 12.81 -5.78
C ALA A 229 3.78 13.90 -4.75
N ILE A 230 3.37 13.66 -3.51
CA ILE A 230 3.52 14.60 -2.40
C ILE A 230 3.74 13.80 -1.11
N ALA A 231 4.58 14.32 -0.22
CA ALA A 231 4.72 13.81 1.13
C ALA A 231 3.77 14.54 2.10
N LEU A 232 3.50 13.92 3.24
CA LEU A 232 2.52 14.43 4.21
C LEU A 232 2.95 15.75 4.84
N ASP A 233 4.24 15.95 5.08
CA ASP A 233 4.80 17.19 5.63
C ASP A 233 4.51 18.40 4.73
N GLU A 234 4.57 18.23 3.41
CA GLU A 234 4.17 19.29 2.47
C GLU A 234 2.66 19.59 2.53
N VAL A 235 1.83 18.57 2.79
CA VAL A 235 0.36 18.74 2.88
C VAL A 235 -0.02 19.47 4.15
N VAL A 236 0.55 19.06 5.28
CA VAL A 236 0.20 19.55 6.62
C VAL A 236 0.99 20.81 7.01
N GLY A 237 2.15 21.04 6.37
CA GLY A 237 3.05 22.14 6.69
C GLY A 237 3.97 21.87 7.89
N ARG A 238 4.04 20.64 8.35
CA ARG A 238 4.96 20.15 9.40
C ARG A 238 5.19 18.66 9.24
N VAL A 239 6.28 18.16 9.80
CA VAL A 239 6.46 16.71 9.99
C VAL A 239 5.43 16.19 10.97
N VAL A 240 4.68 15.17 10.59
CA VAL A 240 3.68 14.50 11.43
C VAL A 240 4.31 13.21 11.95
N PRO A 241 4.38 13.01 13.28
CA PRO A 241 4.93 11.78 13.85
C PRO A 241 4.18 10.53 13.40
N PHE A 242 4.89 9.41 13.29
CA PHE A 242 4.32 8.11 12.90
C PHE A 242 3.08 7.74 13.71
N ASP A 243 3.17 7.87 15.05
CA ASP A 243 2.07 7.51 15.96
C ASP A 243 0.83 8.38 15.76
N GLU A 244 1.02 9.70 15.51
CA GLU A 244 -0.09 10.61 15.21
C GLU A 244 -0.82 10.21 13.93
N VAL A 245 -0.07 9.80 12.90
CA VAL A 245 -0.63 9.33 11.63
C VAL A 245 -1.32 7.97 11.80
N ALA A 246 -0.72 7.04 12.54
CA ALA A 246 -1.30 5.73 12.82
C ALA A 246 -2.63 5.85 13.58
N GLU A 247 -2.70 6.76 14.57
CA GLU A 247 -3.94 7.07 15.29
C GLU A 247 -5.00 7.66 14.35
N ALA A 248 -4.65 8.65 13.54
CA ALA A 248 -5.56 9.26 12.58
C ALA A 248 -6.11 8.23 11.57
N LEU A 249 -5.26 7.36 11.04
CA LEU A 249 -5.69 6.28 10.12
C LEU A 249 -6.58 5.25 10.84
N THR A 250 -6.29 4.88 12.08
CA THR A 250 -7.13 3.98 12.87
C THR A 250 -8.54 4.55 13.04
N GLN A 251 -8.65 5.83 13.40
CA GLN A 251 -9.93 6.52 13.50
C GLN A 251 -10.66 6.56 12.16
N GLY A 252 -9.94 6.86 11.07
CA GLY A 252 -10.50 6.92 9.73
C GLY A 252 -11.03 5.58 9.22
N PHE A 253 -10.28 4.50 9.40
CA PHE A 253 -10.75 3.15 9.09
C PHE A 253 -11.95 2.75 9.96
N GLY A 254 -11.93 3.11 11.24
CA GLY A 254 -13.04 2.87 12.17
C GLY A 254 -14.33 3.53 11.70
N SER A 255 -14.30 4.83 11.45
CA SER A 255 -15.48 5.62 11.07
C SER A 255 -15.98 5.29 9.65
N ALA A 256 -15.09 5.25 8.65
CA ALA A 256 -15.49 5.03 7.26
C ALA A 256 -15.97 3.61 6.97
N LEU A 257 -15.50 2.61 7.73
CA LEU A 257 -15.79 1.20 7.47
C LEU A 257 -16.61 0.53 8.59
N ASN A 258 -17.09 1.29 9.57
CA ASN A 258 -17.80 0.80 10.74
C ASN A 258 -17.03 -0.35 11.44
N LEU A 259 -15.77 -0.06 11.83
CA LEU A 259 -14.86 -0.98 12.47
C LEU A 259 -14.57 -0.55 13.91
N GLU A 260 -14.55 -1.53 14.79
CA GLU A 260 -13.94 -1.44 16.11
C GLU A 260 -12.60 -2.17 16.09
N PHE A 261 -11.59 -1.63 16.77
CA PHE A 261 -10.28 -2.23 16.81
C PHE A 261 -9.94 -2.78 18.18
N THR A 262 -9.43 -4.01 18.20
CA THR A 262 -8.77 -4.57 19.38
C THR A 262 -7.27 -4.56 19.14
N LEU A 263 -6.54 -3.89 20.03
CA LEU A 263 -5.08 -3.92 20.00
C LEU A 263 -4.56 -5.34 20.18
N GLY A 264 -3.58 -5.71 19.41
CA GLY A 264 -2.99 -7.04 19.43
C GLY A 264 -1.53 -7.07 19.02
N GLU A 265 -0.97 -8.25 19.03
CA GLU A 265 0.38 -8.57 18.58
C GLU A 265 0.32 -9.78 17.63
N LEU A 266 1.45 -10.11 17.00
CA LEU A 266 1.58 -11.38 16.30
C LEU A 266 1.40 -12.53 17.29
N SER A 267 0.52 -13.50 16.97
CA SER A 267 0.36 -14.71 17.75
C SER A 267 1.65 -15.56 17.76
N PRO A 268 1.84 -16.49 18.69
CA PRO A 268 2.98 -17.42 18.66
C PRO A 268 3.08 -18.15 17.32
N PHE A 269 1.97 -18.63 16.77
CA PHE A 269 1.92 -19.26 15.45
C PHE A 269 2.42 -18.32 14.34
N GLU A 270 2.00 -17.06 14.35
CA GLU A 270 2.44 -16.08 13.36
C GLU A 270 3.93 -15.80 13.48
N ARG A 271 4.47 -15.66 14.68
CA ARG A 271 5.93 -15.45 14.90
C ARG A 271 6.75 -16.62 14.35
N ASP A 272 6.38 -17.85 14.69
CA ASP A 272 7.07 -19.05 14.21
C ASP A 272 6.98 -19.17 12.67
N ALA A 273 5.82 -18.84 12.08
CA ALA A 273 5.61 -18.87 10.64
C ALA A 273 6.40 -17.78 9.89
N VAL A 274 6.62 -16.61 10.48
CA VAL A 274 7.49 -15.57 9.93
C VAL A 274 8.92 -16.09 9.77
N GLU A 275 9.48 -16.74 10.81
CA GLU A 275 10.82 -17.34 10.74
C GLU A 275 10.93 -18.35 9.57
N GLY A 276 9.88 -19.16 9.36
CA GLY A 276 9.80 -20.11 8.25
C GLY A 276 9.79 -19.46 6.87
N LEU A 277 9.29 -18.22 6.73
CA LEU A 277 9.24 -17.49 5.46
C LEU A 277 10.48 -16.63 5.19
N MET A 278 11.33 -16.39 6.18
CA MET A 278 12.51 -15.54 6.01
C MET A 278 13.42 -16.01 4.87
N SER A 279 13.67 -17.33 4.76
CA SER A 279 14.50 -17.89 3.69
C SER A 279 13.97 -17.57 2.28
N ARG A 280 12.65 -17.47 2.13
CA ARG A 280 12.02 -17.07 0.87
C ARG A 280 12.29 -15.61 0.55
N TYR A 281 12.03 -14.70 1.48
CA TYR A 281 12.12 -13.25 1.24
C TYR A 281 13.55 -12.72 1.21
N THR A 282 14.51 -13.42 1.83
CA THR A 282 15.95 -13.14 1.72
C THR A 282 16.60 -13.87 0.54
N GLY A 283 15.95 -14.88 -0.02
CA GLY A 283 16.52 -15.74 -1.08
C GLY A 283 16.42 -15.12 -2.47
N ASP A 284 17.44 -15.39 -3.28
CA ASP A 284 17.50 -14.95 -4.69
C ASP A 284 16.39 -15.57 -5.55
N GLU A 285 15.96 -16.80 -5.23
CA GLU A 285 14.90 -17.50 -5.96
C GLU A 285 13.59 -16.74 -5.99
N TRP A 286 13.20 -16.09 -4.92
CA TRP A 286 12.00 -15.26 -4.88
C TRP A 286 12.25 -13.85 -5.44
N THR A 287 13.31 -13.21 -5.02
CA THR A 287 13.60 -11.81 -5.35
C THR A 287 13.95 -11.65 -6.83
N HIS A 288 14.64 -12.63 -7.43
CA HIS A 288 15.15 -12.59 -8.81
C HIS A 288 14.42 -13.51 -9.82
N VAL A 289 13.22 -13.99 -9.47
CA VAL A 289 12.39 -14.92 -10.31
C VAL A 289 12.13 -14.42 -11.74
N LYS A 290 12.34 -13.13 -12.06
CA LYS A 290 12.06 -12.59 -13.41
C LYS A 290 13.18 -11.72 -13.94
#